data_4f4e4c450419bfd13c1eb8af2d0f02a2
#
_entry.id   4f4e4c450419bfd13c1eb8af2d0f02a2
#
_cell.length_a   1.000
_cell.length_b   1.000
_cell.length_c   1.000
_cell.angle_alpha   90.00
_cell.angle_beta   90.00
_cell.angle_gamma   90.00
#
_symmetry.space_group_name_H-M   'P 1'
#
loop_
_entity.id
_entity.type
_entity.pdbx_description
1 polymer ?
#
loop_
_entity_poly.entity_id
_entity_poly.type
_entity_poly.pdbx_seq_one_letter_code
_entity_poly.pdbx_strand_id
1 'polypeptide(L)'
;MLPSAFAHATDPQSFLIAALAHFGCQTGTVHLLRDGVLKLAAHANIPPPLLPIIDTVPIGKGIAGLAAERREPVSLCNLQTDTTGQARPAAKTTGMEGAVAVPMLRGEDLRGVLGIAKPTAHDWTDAEKAGLLAIAAQFAERI
;
A
#
# COMPACT_ATOMS: atom_id res chain seq x y z
N MET A 1 19.33 -7.41 3.05
CA MET A 1 19.64 -6.50 1.92
C MET A 1 18.43 -6.41 0.99
N LEU A 2 18.07 -5.22 0.60
CA LEU A 2 16.96 -5.02 -0.34
C LEU A 2 17.41 -5.33 -1.77
N PRO A 3 16.51 -5.90 -2.61
CA PRO A 3 16.83 -6.14 -4.02
C PRO A 3 17.22 -4.86 -4.75
N SER A 4 18.06 -5.00 -5.75
CA SER A 4 18.56 -3.86 -6.55
C SER A 4 17.44 -3.12 -7.27
N ALA A 5 16.32 -3.80 -7.57
CA ALA A 5 15.15 -3.18 -8.19
C ALA A 5 14.62 -1.99 -7.38
N PHE A 6 14.67 -2.07 -6.05
CA PHE A 6 14.26 -0.95 -5.20
C PHE A 6 15.25 0.21 -5.23
N ALA A 7 16.54 -0.11 -5.34
CA ALA A 7 17.58 0.91 -5.39
C ALA A 7 17.50 1.75 -6.68
N HIS A 8 16.95 1.18 -7.76
CA HIS A 8 16.86 1.84 -9.06
C HIS A 8 15.48 2.34 -9.42
N ALA A 9 14.45 2.05 -8.60
CA ALA A 9 13.10 2.54 -8.85
C ALA A 9 13.06 4.06 -8.67
N THR A 10 12.69 4.78 -9.74
CA THR A 10 12.65 6.24 -9.76
C THR A 10 11.24 6.79 -9.90
N ASP A 11 10.26 5.94 -10.19
CA ASP A 11 8.86 6.32 -10.35
C ASP A 11 7.95 5.37 -9.56
N PRO A 12 6.74 5.82 -9.20
CA PRO A 12 5.82 5.01 -8.40
C PRO A 12 5.47 3.66 -9.01
N GLN A 13 5.30 3.60 -10.34
CA GLN A 13 4.90 2.35 -11.00
C GLN A 13 6.01 1.30 -10.92
N SER A 14 7.26 1.68 -11.19
CA SER A 14 8.40 0.77 -11.09
C SER A 14 8.60 0.28 -9.66
N PHE A 15 8.44 1.16 -8.69
CA PHE A 15 8.51 0.82 -7.27
C PHE A 15 7.42 -0.19 -6.90
N LEU A 16 6.18 0.05 -7.33
CA LEU A 16 5.07 -0.85 -7.05
C LEU A 16 5.31 -2.25 -7.63
N ILE A 17 5.74 -2.33 -8.89
CA ILE A 17 6.00 -3.63 -9.54
C ILE A 17 7.07 -4.41 -8.79
N ALA A 18 8.15 -3.73 -8.36
CA ALA A 18 9.20 -4.36 -7.57
C ALA A 18 8.67 -4.87 -6.21
N ALA A 19 7.82 -4.10 -5.56
CA ALA A 19 7.23 -4.49 -4.28
C ALA A 19 6.33 -5.72 -4.43
N LEU A 20 5.47 -5.74 -5.45
CA LEU A 20 4.59 -6.88 -5.71
C LEU A 20 5.40 -8.16 -5.95
N ALA A 21 6.45 -8.08 -6.76
CA ALA A 21 7.29 -9.23 -7.07
C ALA A 21 8.01 -9.74 -5.82
N HIS A 22 8.57 -8.83 -5.03
CA HIS A 22 9.35 -9.21 -3.85
C HIS A 22 8.49 -9.86 -2.76
N PHE A 23 7.28 -9.37 -2.54
CA PHE A 23 6.38 -9.88 -1.50
C PHE A 23 5.36 -10.89 -2.00
N GLY A 24 5.43 -11.28 -3.27
CA GLY A 24 4.53 -12.27 -3.85
C GLY A 24 3.08 -11.83 -3.88
N CYS A 25 2.83 -10.56 -4.13
CA CYS A 25 1.49 -9.99 -4.19
C CYS A 25 1.03 -9.78 -5.62
N GLN A 26 -0.28 -9.73 -5.82
CA GLN A 26 -0.88 -9.61 -7.14
C GLN A 26 -1.40 -8.21 -7.43
N THR A 27 -1.94 -7.54 -6.43
CA THR A 27 -2.64 -6.26 -6.57
C THR A 27 -1.98 -5.23 -5.68
N GLY A 28 -1.90 -4.00 -6.14
CA GLY A 28 -1.33 -2.96 -5.31
C GLY A 28 -1.56 -1.55 -5.83
N THR A 29 -1.29 -0.60 -4.95
CA THR A 29 -1.39 0.83 -5.24
C THR A 29 -0.27 1.59 -4.56
N VAL A 30 0.13 2.70 -5.18
CA VAL A 30 0.94 3.73 -4.52
C VAL A 30 0.15 5.01 -4.58
N HIS A 31 -0.08 5.59 -3.42
CA HIS A 31 -0.69 6.91 -3.29
C HIS A 31 0.36 7.89 -2.79
N LEU A 32 0.35 9.10 -3.31
CA LEU A 32 1.24 10.17 -2.84
C LEU A 32 0.40 11.22 -2.11
N LEU A 33 0.95 11.76 -1.02
CA LEU A 33 0.28 12.80 -0.26
C LEU A 33 0.34 14.12 -1.04
N ARG A 34 -0.83 14.68 -1.36
CA ARG A 34 -0.96 15.95 -2.09
C ARG A 34 -2.14 16.70 -1.48
N ASP A 35 -1.91 17.93 -1.04
CA ASP A 35 -2.95 18.81 -0.50
C ASP A 35 -3.77 18.14 0.63
N GLY A 36 -3.09 17.38 1.49
CA GLY A 36 -3.71 16.76 2.66
C GLY A 36 -4.49 15.48 2.39
N VAL A 37 -4.48 14.98 1.16
CA VAL A 37 -5.13 13.70 0.80
C VAL A 37 -4.16 12.82 0.03
N LEU A 38 -4.50 11.52 -0.05
CA LEU A 38 -3.71 10.55 -0.79
C LEU A 38 -4.22 10.48 -2.23
N LYS A 39 -3.34 10.76 -3.19
CA LYS A 39 -3.65 10.71 -4.61
C LYS A 39 -3.01 9.50 -5.26
N LEU A 40 -3.78 8.74 -6.04
CA LEU A 40 -3.29 7.55 -6.73
C LEU A 40 -2.20 7.94 -7.73
N ALA A 41 -1.02 7.35 -7.59
CA ALA A 41 0.12 7.58 -8.47
C ALA A 41 0.51 6.34 -9.27
N ALA A 42 0.20 5.13 -8.75
CA ALA A 42 0.47 3.88 -9.44
C ALA A 42 -0.52 2.82 -8.97
N HIS A 43 -0.85 1.92 -9.88
CA HIS A 43 -1.73 0.79 -9.55
C HIS A 43 -1.39 -0.42 -10.40
N ALA A 44 -1.74 -1.60 -9.91
CA ALA A 44 -1.55 -2.87 -10.63
C ALA A 44 -2.71 -3.80 -10.33
N ASN A 45 -3.32 -4.33 -11.39
CA ASN A 45 -4.43 -5.30 -11.31
C ASN A 45 -5.64 -4.82 -10.49
N ILE A 46 -5.89 -3.53 -10.52
CA ILE A 46 -7.08 -2.95 -9.90
C ILE A 46 -8.23 -3.02 -10.91
N PRO A 47 -9.41 -3.55 -10.55
CA PRO A 47 -10.56 -3.50 -11.45
C PRO A 47 -10.86 -2.06 -11.88
N PRO A 48 -10.99 -1.79 -13.19
CA PRO A 48 -11.19 -0.43 -13.68
C PRO A 48 -12.31 0.37 -13.02
N PRO A 49 -13.47 -0.23 -12.65
CA PRO A 49 -14.51 0.54 -11.96
C PRO A 49 -14.10 1.09 -10.60
N LEU A 50 -13.04 0.52 -9.96
CA LEU A 50 -12.55 1.00 -8.68
C LEU A 50 -11.62 2.20 -8.80
N LEU A 51 -11.01 2.42 -9.96
CA LEU A 51 -10.02 3.48 -10.13
C LEU A 51 -10.53 4.87 -9.74
N PRO A 52 -11.74 5.30 -10.16
CA PRO A 52 -12.27 6.59 -9.72
C PRO A 52 -12.50 6.66 -8.22
N ILE A 53 -12.82 5.52 -7.58
CA ILE A 53 -13.12 5.46 -6.15
C ILE A 53 -11.83 5.62 -5.33
N ILE A 54 -10.73 4.99 -5.77
CA ILE A 54 -9.46 5.01 -5.05
C ILE A 54 -8.51 6.10 -5.53
N ASP A 55 -8.90 6.91 -6.51
CA ASP A 55 -8.07 7.99 -7.04
C ASP A 55 -7.67 8.97 -5.93
N THR A 56 -8.57 9.24 -5.01
CA THR A 56 -8.32 10.09 -3.85
C THR A 56 -8.77 9.37 -2.59
N VAL A 57 -7.86 9.22 -1.63
CA VAL A 57 -8.16 8.54 -0.36
C VAL A 57 -7.94 9.53 0.78
N PRO A 58 -8.99 9.83 1.55
CA PRO A 58 -8.84 10.67 2.74
C PRO A 58 -8.00 9.98 3.81
N ILE A 59 -7.23 10.77 4.54
CA ILE A 59 -6.50 10.28 5.71
C ILE A 59 -7.50 9.69 6.71
N GLY A 60 -7.21 8.50 7.20
CA GLY A 60 -8.08 7.80 8.15
C GLY A 60 -9.13 6.88 7.54
N LYS A 61 -9.22 6.80 6.21
CA LYS A 61 -10.20 5.95 5.52
C LYS A 61 -9.53 4.77 4.83
N GLY A 62 -10.02 3.55 5.11
CA GLY A 62 -9.46 2.31 4.60
C GLY A 62 -8.09 2.02 5.21
N ILE A 63 -7.48 0.90 4.82
CA ILE A 63 -6.17 0.56 5.39
C ILE A 63 -5.08 1.54 4.94
N ALA A 64 -5.18 2.07 3.72
CA ALA A 64 -4.23 3.07 3.24
C ALA A 64 -4.35 4.38 4.04
N GLY A 65 -5.57 4.88 4.22
CA GLY A 65 -5.80 6.09 5.00
C GLY A 65 -5.41 5.92 6.46
N LEU A 66 -5.66 4.74 7.04
CA LEU A 66 -5.27 4.43 8.41
C LEU A 66 -3.75 4.34 8.56
N ALA A 67 -3.05 3.76 7.59
CA ALA A 67 -1.60 3.70 7.62
C ALA A 67 -1.00 5.12 7.59
N ALA A 68 -1.59 6.00 6.80
CA ALA A 68 -1.18 7.40 6.74
C ALA A 68 -1.42 8.12 8.08
N GLU A 69 -2.58 7.90 8.66
CA GLU A 69 -2.96 8.54 9.94
C GLU A 69 -2.09 8.05 11.08
N ARG A 70 -1.89 6.73 11.18
CA ARG A 70 -1.15 6.11 12.29
C ARG A 70 0.35 6.14 12.10
N ARG A 71 0.83 6.35 10.87
CA ARG A 71 2.24 6.31 10.48
C ARG A 71 2.87 4.96 10.81
N GLU A 72 2.12 3.90 10.64
CA GLU A 72 2.56 2.53 10.87
C GLU A 72 1.83 1.57 9.92
N PRO A 73 2.33 0.34 9.71
CA PRO A 73 1.64 -0.63 8.87
C PRO A 73 0.25 -0.97 9.41
N VAL A 74 -0.71 -1.09 8.50
CA VAL A 74 -2.06 -1.57 8.80
C VAL A 74 -2.30 -2.78 7.91
N SER A 75 -2.57 -3.93 8.50
CA SER A 75 -2.72 -5.18 7.77
C SER A 75 -4.02 -5.89 8.13
N LEU A 76 -4.53 -6.65 7.17
CA LEU A 76 -5.68 -7.53 7.36
C LEU A 76 -5.31 -8.91 6.82
N CYS A 77 -5.56 -9.96 7.62
CA CYS A 77 -5.35 -11.33 7.21
C CYS A 77 -6.27 -11.69 6.03
N ASN A 78 -7.51 -11.21 6.07
CA ASN A 78 -8.50 -11.47 5.02
C ASN A 78 -9.48 -10.29 4.89
N LEU A 79 -9.37 -9.57 3.77
CA LEU A 79 -10.26 -8.46 3.45
C LEU A 79 -11.73 -8.91 3.35
N GLN A 80 -11.96 -10.11 2.82
CA GLN A 80 -13.32 -10.57 2.53
C GLN A 80 -14.12 -10.87 3.79
N THR A 81 -13.44 -11.29 4.87
CA THR A 81 -14.09 -11.63 6.14
C THR A 81 -13.91 -10.55 7.21
N ASP A 82 -13.25 -9.46 6.87
CA ASP A 82 -13.00 -8.38 7.83
C ASP A 82 -14.31 -7.74 8.31
N THR A 83 -14.48 -7.66 9.62
CA THR A 83 -15.62 -7.02 10.26
C THR A 83 -15.21 -5.82 11.10
N THR A 84 -13.91 -5.46 11.10
CA THR A 84 -13.39 -4.35 11.92
C THR A 84 -13.77 -2.98 11.35
N GLY A 85 -14.14 -2.93 10.06
CA GLY A 85 -14.42 -1.68 9.37
C GLY A 85 -13.16 -0.95 8.88
N GLN A 86 -11.97 -1.53 9.07
CA GLN A 86 -10.73 -0.91 8.59
C GLN A 86 -10.66 -0.91 7.06
N ALA A 87 -11.14 -1.97 6.41
CA ALA A 87 -11.18 -2.02 4.95
C ALA A 87 -12.43 -1.29 4.44
N ARG A 88 -12.26 -0.48 3.39
CA ARG A 88 -13.41 0.13 2.72
C ARG A 88 -14.18 -0.95 1.95
N PRO A 89 -15.51 -0.82 1.81
CA PRO A 89 -16.30 -1.80 1.05
C PRO A 89 -15.77 -2.02 -0.37
N ALA A 90 -15.26 -0.98 -1.03
CA ALA A 90 -14.69 -1.08 -2.37
C ALA A 90 -13.48 -2.03 -2.43
N ALA A 91 -12.68 -2.11 -1.36
CA ALA A 91 -11.52 -3.00 -1.32
C ALA A 91 -11.92 -4.46 -1.45
N LYS A 92 -13.09 -4.84 -0.94
CA LYS A 92 -13.58 -6.23 -1.01
C LYS A 92 -13.90 -6.67 -2.44
N THR A 93 -14.20 -5.72 -3.33
CA THR A 93 -14.54 -6.04 -4.72
C THR A 93 -13.30 -6.39 -5.55
N THR A 94 -12.09 -6.23 -5.01
CA THR A 94 -10.85 -6.66 -5.68
C THR A 94 -10.72 -8.18 -5.75
N GLY A 95 -11.44 -8.91 -4.91
CA GLY A 95 -11.30 -10.35 -4.78
C GLY A 95 -10.06 -10.77 -4.00
N MET A 96 -9.28 -9.80 -3.49
CA MET A 96 -8.09 -10.10 -2.69
C MET A 96 -8.45 -10.43 -1.26
N GLU A 97 -7.57 -11.15 -0.56
CA GLU A 97 -7.76 -11.54 0.84
C GLU A 97 -6.73 -10.91 1.75
N GLY A 98 -5.47 -11.35 1.73
CA GLY A 98 -4.45 -10.77 2.58
C GLY A 98 -3.99 -9.40 2.06
N ALA A 99 -4.04 -8.37 2.89
CA ALA A 99 -3.69 -7.01 2.47
C ALA A 99 -2.91 -6.28 3.56
N VAL A 100 -2.00 -5.41 3.12
CA VAL A 100 -1.22 -4.56 4.01
C VAL A 100 -0.97 -3.22 3.34
N ALA A 101 -1.04 -2.15 4.12
CA ALA A 101 -0.66 -0.82 3.70
C ALA A 101 0.42 -0.30 4.63
N VAL A 102 1.44 0.33 4.08
CA VAL A 102 2.53 0.91 4.86
C VAL A 102 2.74 2.37 4.47
N PRO A 103 3.00 3.24 5.45
CA PRO A 103 3.30 4.64 5.14
C PRO A 103 4.69 4.76 4.51
N MET A 104 4.81 5.66 3.55
CA MET A 104 6.11 6.01 2.95
C MET A 104 6.60 7.26 3.66
N LEU A 105 7.53 7.06 4.60
CA LEU A 105 8.01 8.12 5.46
C LEU A 105 9.43 8.55 5.06
N ARG A 106 9.60 9.86 4.90
CA ARG A 106 10.92 10.49 4.75
C ARG A 106 11.23 11.17 6.07
N GLY A 107 11.96 10.46 6.94
CA GLY A 107 12.08 10.90 8.33
C GLY A 107 10.70 10.89 9.00
N GLU A 108 10.24 12.04 9.46
CA GLU A 108 8.90 12.19 10.04
C GLU A 108 7.84 12.63 9.02
N ASP A 109 8.26 12.94 7.79
CA ASP A 109 7.35 13.45 6.78
C ASP A 109 6.65 12.30 6.05
N LEU A 110 5.33 12.32 6.10
CA LEU A 110 4.52 11.39 5.32
C LEU A 110 4.52 11.82 3.85
N ARG A 111 4.99 10.93 2.97
CA ARG A 111 5.05 11.21 1.53
C ARG A 111 3.95 10.48 0.76
N GLY A 112 3.46 9.38 1.31
CA GLY A 112 2.43 8.58 0.66
C GLY A 112 2.22 7.25 1.36
N VAL A 113 1.56 6.31 0.66
CA VAL A 113 1.26 4.97 1.17
C VAL A 113 1.42 3.95 0.06
N LEU A 114 2.06 2.82 0.40
CA LEU A 114 2.12 1.63 -0.44
C LEU A 114 1.12 0.61 0.09
N GLY A 115 0.21 0.14 -0.78
CA GLY A 115 -0.71 -0.94 -0.45
C GLY A 115 -0.51 -2.13 -1.38
N ILE A 116 -0.42 -3.33 -0.82
CA ILE A 116 -0.30 -4.56 -1.59
C ILE A 116 -1.23 -5.63 -1.04
N ALA A 117 -1.66 -6.55 -1.91
CA ALA A 117 -2.62 -7.58 -1.53
C ALA A 117 -2.40 -8.88 -2.28
N LYS A 118 -2.77 -9.98 -1.62
CA LYS A 118 -2.70 -11.35 -2.15
C LYS A 118 -4.11 -11.92 -2.34
N PRO A 119 -4.29 -12.84 -3.30
CA PRO A 119 -5.58 -13.52 -3.47
C PRO A 119 -5.88 -14.55 -2.38
N THR A 120 -4.96 -14.79 -1.46
CA THR A 120 -5.10 -15.73 -0.34
C THR A 120 -4.96 -15.00 0.99
N ALA A 121 -5.59 -15.54 2.04
CA ALA A 121 -5.43 -15.01 3.39
C ALA A 121 -3.96 -15.09 3.80
N HIS A 122 -3.48 -14.08 4.53
CA HIS A 122 -2.08 -14.01 4.93
C HIS A 122 -1.91 -13.26 6.23
N ASP A 123 -1.22 -13.88 7.17
CA ASP A 123 -0.81 -13.22 8.42
C ASP A 123 0.53 -12.51 8.18
N TRP A 124 0.46 -11.20 8.02
CA TRP A 124 1.66 -10.40 7.77
C TRP A 124 2.56 -10.39 9.00
N THR A 125 3.78 -10.90 8.85
CA THR A 125 4.73 -10.97 9.95
C THR A 125 5.36 -9.61 10.24
N ASP A 126 5.93 -9.48 11.44
CA ASP A 126 6.66 -8.24 11.78
C ASP A 126 7.85 -8.02 10.85
N ALA A 127 8.51 -9.10 10.42
CA ALA A 127 9.62 -9.01 9.47
C ALA A 127 9.14 -8.48 8.11
N GLU A 128 8.00 -8.95 7.63
CA GLU A 128 7.41 -8.46 6.37
C GLU A 128 7.05 -6.98 6.47
N LYS A 129 6.40 -6.59 7.56
CA LYS A 129 6.03 -5.20 7.79
C LYS A 129 7.25 -4.29 7.87
N ALA A 130 8.30 -4.74 8.56
CA ALA A 130 9.56 -3.99 8.66
C ALA A 130 10.24 -3.86 7.30
N GLY A 131 10.25 -4.94 6.50
CA GLY A 131 10.78 -4.90 5.14
C GLY A 131 10.02 -3.93 4.26
N LEU A 132 8.69 -3.93 4.35
CA LEU A 132 7.84 -3.01 3.60
C LEU A 132 8.10 -1.55 4.00
N LEU A 133 8.22 -1.28 5.30
CA LEU A 133 8.55 0.06 5.77
C LEU A 133 9.91 0.51 5.24
N ALA A 134 10.89 -0.40 5.19
CA ALA A 134 12.23 -0.08 4.72
C ALA A 134 12.25 0.30 3.25
N ILE A 135 11.59 -0.47 2.37
CA ILE A 135 11.53 -0.14 0.95
C ILE A 135 10.71 1.13 0.70
N ALA A 136 9.66 1.32 1.47
CA ALA A 136 8.82 2.51 1.37
C ALA A 136 9.61 3.78 1.77
N ALA A 137 10.40 3.70 2.84
CA ALA A 137 11.28 4.80 3.27
C ALA A 137 12.34 5.10 2.22
N GLN A 138 12.92 4.07 1.61
CA GLN A 138 13.93 4.23 0.57
C GLN A 138 13.35 4.95 -0.65
N PHE A 139 12.14 4.59 -1.07
CA PHE A 139 11.48 5.28 -2.17
C PHE A 139 11.07 6.70 -1.79
N ALA A 140 10.62 6.92 -0.54
CA ALA A 140 10.22 8.24 -0.06
C ALA A 140 11.35 9.27 -0.15
N GLU A 141 12.61 8.84 -0.07
CA GLU A 141 13.76 9.73 -0.23
C GLU A 141 13.86 10.32 -1.64
N ARG A 142 13.18 9.71 -2.63
CA ARG A 142 13.26 10.10 -4.04
C ARG A 142 12.07 10.92 -4.54
N ILE A 143 11.11 11.15 -3.66
CA ILE A 143 9.88 11.84 -4.05
C ILE A 143 9.60 13.09 -3.21
#